data_6c56d6cdd8fcbc6a4c9ee339a9e86e36
#
_entry.id   6c56d6cdd8fcbc6a4c9ee339a9e86e36
#
_cell.length_a   1.000
_cell.length_b   1.000
_cell.length_c   1.000
_cell.angle_alpha   90.00
_cell.angle_beta   90.00
_cell.angle_gamma   90.00
#
_symmetry.space_group_name_H-M   'P 1'
#
loop_
_entity.id
_entity.type
_entity.pdbx_description
1 polymer ?
#
loop_
_entity_poly.entity_id
_entity_poly.type
_entity_poly.pdbx_seq_one_letter_code
_entity_poly.pdbx_strand_id
1 'polypeptide(L)'
;MALAAGKMDRRITLERFVTSADQFNEPVKAWGALATRWASYEPISDGERFRAGETAATASARFVIRHSATVADLNPKDRLTFDGAAWQILHVKEIGRREGIEISATVRADG
;
A
#
# COMPACT_ATOMS: atom_id res chain seq x y z
N MET A 1 0.41 20.14 -7.77
CA MET A 1 1.82 19.68 -7.68
C MET A 1 2.01 18.47 -8.59
N ALA A 2 2.96 18.55 -9.48
CA ALA A 2 3.25 17.43 -10.38
C ALA A 2 4.08 16.38 -9.67
N LEU A 3 3.76 15.11 -9.90
CA LEU A 3 4.54 14.01 -9.34
C LEU A 3 5.84 13.85 -10.13
N ALA A 4 6.93 13.63 -9.40
CA ALA A 4 8.23 13.41 -10.02
C ALA A 4 8.34 11.95 -10.47
N ALA A 5 8.15 11.71 -11.77
CA ALA A 5 8.13 10.34 -12.31
C ALA A 5 9.44 9.58 -12.04
N GLY A 6 10.57 10.29 -11.99
CA GLY A 6 11.86 9.66 -11.73
C GLY A 6 12.00 9.09 -10.33
N LYS A 7 11.17 9.53 -9.39
CA LYS A 7 11.17 8.98 -8.02
C LYS A 7 10.25 7.77 -7.88
N MET A 8 9.42 7.50 -8.87
CA MET A 8 8.53 6.34 -8.88
C MET A 8 9.23 5.15 -9.53
N ASP A 9 10.27 4.67 -8.86
CA ASP A 9 11.14 3.63 -9.38
C ASP A 9 11.00 2.29 -8.66
N ARG A 10 10.01 2.17 -7.78
CA ARG A 10 9.73 0.92 -7.06
C ARG A 10 8.44 0.31 -7.56
N ARG A 11 8.46 -1.00 -7.73
CA ARG A 11 7.27 -1.73 -8.20
C ARG A 11 6.51 -2.28 -7.00
N ILE A 12 5.23 -1.91 -6.89
CA ILE A 12 4.36 -2.44 -5.85
C ILE A 12 3.12 -3.06 -6.47
N THR A 13 2.56 -4.05 -5.80
CA THR A 13 1.28 -4.64 -6.18
C THR A 13 0.27 -4.33 -5.08
N LEU A 14 -0.83 -3.72 -5.48
CA LEU A 14 -1.94 -3.45 -4.57
C LEU A 14 -2.87 -4.65 -4.61
N GLU A 15 -3.29 -5.10 -3.43
CA GLU A 15 -4.13 -6.28 -3.30
C GLU A 15 -5.38 -5.97 -2.50
N ARG A 16 -6.47 -6.61 -2.88
CA ARG A 16 -7.75 -6.46 -2.21
C ARG A 16 -8.24 -7.82 -1.76
N PHE A 17 -8.78 -7.87 -0.53
CA PHE A 17 -9.33 -9.10 0.01
C PHE A 17 -10.69 -9.34 -0.64
N VAL A 18 -10.83 -10.47 -1.31
CA VAL A 18 -12.05 -10.81 -2.05
C VAL A 18 -12.58 -12.15 -1.58
N THR A 19 -13.89 -12.32 -1.69
CA THR A 19 -14.56 -13.59 -1.41
C THR A 19 -14.98 -14.19 -2.73
N SER A 20 -14.64 -15.44 -2.95
CA SER A 20 -15.06 -16.18 -4.13
C SER A 20 -15.68 -17.51 -3.67
N ALA A 21 -16.24 -18.27 -4.61
CA ALA A 21 -16.76 -19.59 -4.31
C ALA A 21 -15.78 -20.64 -4.86
N ASP A 22 -15.52 -21.69 -4.06
CA ASP A 22 -14.71 -22.79 -4.51
C ASP A 22 -15.56 -23.78 -5.34
N GLN A 23 -14.96 -24.92 -5.72
CA GLN A 23 -15.68 -25.92 -6.54
C GLN A 23 -16.89 -26.51 -5.85
N PHE A 24 -16.99 -26.39 -4.53
CA PHE A 24 -18.12 -26.85 -3.74
C PHE A 24 -19.10 -25.74 -3.40
N ASN A 25 -18.93 -24.57 -4.01
CA ASN A 25 -19.73 -23.36 -3.78
C ASN A 25 -19.63 -22.84 -2.35
N GLU A 26 -18.50 -23.11 -1.68
CA GLU A 26 -18.24 -22.56 -0.35
C GLU A 26 -17.48 -21.26 -0.47
N PRO A 27 -17.73 -20.27 0.43
CA PRO A 27 -17.00 -19.00 0.35
C PRO A 27 -15.52 -19.19 0.67
N VAL A 28 -14.68 -18.66 -0.19
CA VAL A 28 -13.22 -18.65 -0.02
C VAL A 28 -12.77 -17.19 -0.01
N LYS A 29 -12.03 -16.81 1.02
CA LYS A 29 -11.49 -15.46 1.13
C LYS A 29 -10.00 -15.48 0.80
N ALA A 30 -9.59 -14.61 -0.09
CA ALA A 30 -8.19 -14.56 -0.51
C ALA A 30 -7.84 -13.15 -0.98
N TRP A 31 -6.55 -12.84 -0.94
CA TRP A 31 -6.03 -11.61 -1.52
C TRP A 31 -5.94 -11.75 -3.02
N GLY A 32 -6.52 -10.80 -3.74
CA GLY A 32 -6.42 -10.75 -5.18
C GLY A 32 -5.73 -9.47 -5.62
N ALA A 33 -4.98 -9.55 -6.73
CA ALA A 33 -4.29 -8.38 -7.25
C ALA A 33 -5.29 -7.35 -7.76
N LEU A 34 -5.21 -6.11 -7.23
CA LEU A 34 -6.01 -5.01 -7.71
C LEU A 34 -5.31 -4.29 -8.85
N ALA A 35 -4.03 -3.98 -8.66
CA ALA A 35 -3.22 -3.28 -9.65
C ALA A 35 -1.75 -3.39 -9.28
N THR A 36 -0.88 -3.35 -10.29
CA THR A 36 0.56 -3.21 -10.08
C THR A 36 0.97 -1.84 -10.58
N ARG A 37 1.72 -1.10 -9.77
CA ARG A 37 2.06 0.29 -10.07
C ARG A 37 3.50 0.60 -9.73
N TRP A 38 4.05 1.57 -10.43
CA TRP A 38 5.31 2.18 -10.03
C TRP A 38 5.03 3.18 -8.92
N ALA A 39 5.87 3.17 -7.90
CA ALA A 39 5.70 4.00 -6.72
C ALA A 39 7.01 4.62 -6.28
N SER A 40 6.93 5.76 -5.62
CA SER A 40 8.04 6.26 -4.84
C SER A 40 8.02 5.57 -3.49
N TYR A 41 9.18 5.41 -2.88
CA TYR A 41 9.32 4.75 -1.59
C TYR A 41 10.10 5.66 -0.66
N GLU A 42 9.50 5.98 0.48
CA GLU A 42 10.13 6.85 1.48
C GLU A 42 9.95 6.23 2.86
N PRO A 43 11.02 5.66 3.43
CA PRO A 43 10.93 5.12 4.79
C PRO A 43 10.61 6.22 5.79
N ILE A 44 9.76 5.90 6.78
CA ILE A 44 9.45 6.81 7.86
C ILE A 44 10.51 6.63 8.94
N SER A 45 11.05 7.75 9.42
CA SER A 45 12.12 7.74 10.41
C SER A 45 11.66 7.14 11.75
N ASP A 46 12.64 6.65 12.54
CA ASP A 46 12.34 6.09 13.85
C ASP A 46 11.63 7.09 14.76
N GLY A 47 12.03 8.36 14.71
CA GLY A 47 11.39 9.40 15.49
C GLY A 47 9.93 9.58 15.14
N GLU A 48 9.59 9.54 13.84
CA GLU A 48 8.20 9.61 13.41
C GLU A 48 7.41 8.40 13.87
N ARG A 49 8.01 7.20 13.81
CA ARG A 49 7.36 6.00 14.25
C ARG A 49 7.02 6.00 15.73
N PHE A 50 7.95 6.48 16.57
CA PHE A 50 7.69 6.60 17.99
C PHE A 50 6.56 7.59 18.27
N ARG A 51 6.54 8.71 17.55
CA ARG A 51 5.46 9.68 17.71
C ARG A 51 4.11 9.11 17.28
N ALA A 52 4.11 8.19 16.31
CA ALA A 52 2.90 7.52 15.86
C ALA A 52 2.50 6.34 16.76
N GLY A 53 3.30 6.01 17.76
CA GLY A 53 3.01 4.93 18.69
C GLY A 53 3.40 3.55 18.16
N GLU A 54 4.22 3.48 17.14
CA GLU A 54 4.64 2.21 16.55
C GLU A 54 5.76 1.57 17.36
N THR A 55 5.83 0.25 17.30
CA THR A 55 6.89 -0.50 17.97
C THR A 55 8.13 -0.59 17.09
N ALA A 56 9.27 -0.90 17.72
CA ALA A 56 10.53 -1.06 17.00
C ALA A 56 10.55 -2.29 16.08
N ALA A 57 9.61 -3.24 16.27
CA ALA A 57 9.55 -4.46 15.46
C ALA A 57 8.88 -4.25 14.10
N THR A 58 8.37 -3.07 13.82
CA THR A 58 7.74 -2.77 12.54
C THR A 58 8.54 -1.71 11.79
N ALA A 59 8.45 -1.75 10.48
CA ALA A 59 8.98 -0.72 9.61
C ALA A 59 7.81 -0.04 8.92
N SER A 60 7.91 1.26 8.70
CA SER A 60 6.85 2.03 8.04
C SER A 60 7.43 2.85 6.90
N ALA A 61 6.61 3.09 5.91
CA ALA A 61 7.01 3.87 4.75
C ALA A 61 5.81 4.53 4.10
N ARG A 62 6.10 5.56 3.31
CA ARG A 62 5.13 6.20 2.43
C ARG A 62 5.43 5.78 0.99
N PHE A 63 4.39 5.37 0.30
CA PHE A 63 4.45 5.03 -1.12
C PHE A 63 3.55 6.00 -1.86
N VAL A 64 4.05 6.57 -2.95
CA VAL A 64 3.25 7.47 -3.78
C VAL A 64 3.12 6.87 -5.16
N ILE A 65 1.88 6.74 -5.63
CA ILE A 65 1.56 6.24 -6.96
C ILE A 65 0.73 7.29 -7.71
N ARG A 66 0.63 7.14 -9.01
CA ARG A 66 -0.23 8.00 -9.81
C ARG A 66 -1.69 7.63 -9.58
N HIS A 67 -2.56 8.63 -9.58
CA HIS A 67 -3.99 8.41 -9.45
C HIS A 67 -4.52 7.74 -10.72
N SER A 68 -5.46 6.81 -10.53
CA SER A 68 -6.23 6.23 -11.64
C SER A 68 -7.56 5.73 -11.06
N ALA A 69 -8.52 5.49 -11.95
CA ALA A 69 -9.83 5.00 -11.51
C ALA A 69 -9.73 3.65 -10.78
N THR A 70 -8.78 2.81 -11.19
CA THR A 70 -8.59 1.49 -10.58
C THR A 70 -8.21 1.58 -9.11
N VAL A 71 -7.43 2.58 -8.73
CA VAL A 71 -6.92 2.71 -7.36
C VAL A 71 -7.59 3.85 -6.59
N ALA A 72 -8.61 4.48 -7.16
CA ALA A 72 -9.26 5.65 -6.56
C ALA A 72 -9.92 5.31 -5.22
N ASP A 73 -10.37 4.07 -5.04
CA ASP A 73 -11.04 3.64 -3.81
C ASP A 73 -10.15 2.83 -2.87
N LEU A 74 -8.83 2.87 -3.11
CA LEU A 74 -7.87 2.20 -2.23
C LEU A 74 -8.07 2.67 -0.79
N ASN A 75 -8.02 1.73 0.17
CA ASN A 75 -8.34 2.03 1.57
C ASN A 75 -7.57 1.09 2.50
N PRO A 76 -7.61 1.33 3.83
CA PRO A 76 -6.84 0.52 4.78
C PRO A 76 -7.23 -0.96 4.87
N LYS A 77 -8.32 -1.37 4.26
CA LYS A 77 -8.67 -2.80 4.19
C LYS A 77 -7.86 -3.51 3.10
N ASP A 78 -7.27 -2.75 2.18
CA ASP A 78 -6.40 -3.29 1.15
C ASP A 78 -4.98 -3.43 1.70
N ARG A 79 -4.10 -4.07 0.95
CA ARG A 79 -2.69 -4.15 1.31
C ARG A 79 -1.84 -3.97 0.06
N LEU A 80 -0.53 -3.80 0.25
CA LEU A 80 0.39 -3.79 -0.87
C LEU A 80 1.49 -4.79 -0.63
N THR A 81 2.05 -5.31 -1.70
CA THR A 81 3.26 -6.12 -1.63
C THR A 81 4.40 -5.34 -2.26
N PHE A 82 5.54 -5.37 -1.59
CA PHE A 82 6.73 -4.67 -2.01
C PHE A 82 7.94 -5.44 -1.51
N ASP A 83 8.90 -5.66 -2.40
CA ASP A 83 10.15 -6.32 -2.06
C ASP A 83 9.95 -7.67 -1.37
N GLY A 84 8.95 -8.43 -1.83
CA GLY A 84 8.67 -9.77 -1.33
C GLY A 84 7.89 -9.82 -0.03
N ALA A 85 7.44 -8.69 0.50
CA ALA A 85 6.72 -8.62 1.76
C ALA A 85 5.35 -7.98 1.57
N ALA A 86 4.38 -8.39 2.40
CA ALA A 86 3.06 -7.78 2.42
C ALA A 86 3.03 -6.66 3.45
N TRP A 87 2.61 -5.49 3.02
CA TRP A 87 2.54 -4.30 3.86
C TRP A 87 1.08 -3.97 4.15
N GLN A 88 0.77 -3.71 5.39
CA GLN A 88 -0.56 -3.28 5.80
C GLN A 88 -0.72 -1.79 5.52
N ILE A 89 -1.78 -1.42 4.82
CA ILE A 89 -2.06 0.00 4.55
C ILE A 89 -2.70 0.60 5.79
N LEU A 90 -2.10 1.69 6.28
CA LEU A 90 -2.58 2.39 7.46
C LEU A 90 -3.42 3.60 7.09
N HIS A 91 -3.05 4.28 6.00
CA HIS A 91 -3.70 5.51 5.60
C HIS A 91 -3.51 5.75 4.11
N VAL A 92 -4.53 6.30 3.47
CA VAL A 92 -4.50 6.64 2.05
C VAL A 92 -4.93 8.09 1.90
N LYS A 93 -4.15 8.88 1.17
CA LYS A 93 -4.39 10.30 1.00
C LYS A 93 -4.23 10.67 -0.48
N GLU A 94 -5.19 11.42 -1.01
CA GLU A 94 -5.06 11.92 -2.37
C GLU A 94 -4.10 13.12 -2.40
N ILE A 95 -3.24 13.16 -3.43
CA ILE A 95 -2.31 14.26 -3.63
C ILE A 95 -2.83 15.09 -4.79
N GLY A 96 -3.00 16.40 -4.56
CA GLY A 96 -3.51 17.30 -5.58
C GLY A 96 -4.92 16.92 -5.99
N ARG A 97 -5.29 17.32 -7.20
CA ARG A 97 -6.59 16.96 -7.75
C ARG A 97 -6.40 15.79 -8.70
N ARG A 98 -6.56 14.58 -8.16
CA ARG A 98 -6.41 13.33 -8.92
C ARG A 98 -5.04 13.20 -9.59
N GLU A 99 -4.00 13.71 -8.94
CA GLU A 99 -2.63 13.59 -9.44
C GLU A 99 -1.96 12.34 -8.94
N GLY A 100 -2.09 12.07 -7.63
CA GLY A 100 -1.44 10.93 -7.02
C GLY A 100 -2.15 10.47 -5.78
N ILE A 101 -1.65 9.36 -5.24
CA ILE A 101 -2.15 8.77 -3.99
C ILE A 101 -0.94 8.47 -3.12
N GLU A 102 -0.96 8.99 -1.89
CA GLU A 102 0.06 8.68 -0.89
C GLU A 102 -0.48 7.59 0.02
N ILE A 103 0.27 6.50 0.12
CA ILE A 103 -0.08 5.35 0.93
C ILE A 103 0.90 5.24 2.07
N SER A 104 0.41 5.34 3.30
CA SER A 104 1.23 5.07 4.48
C SER A 104 1.01 3.61 4.87
N ALA A 105 2.07 2.85 4.95
CA ALA A 105 1.97 1.41 5.18
C ALA A 105 3.05 0.93 6.14
N THR A 106 2.82 -0.22 6.74
CA THR A 106 3.74 -0.82 7.70
C THR A 106 3.92 -2.29 7.38
N VAL A 107 5.12 -2.80 7.68
CA VAL A 107 5.46 -4.20 7.54
C VAL A 107 6.16 -4.65 8.83
N ARG A 108 5.92 -5.89 9.23
CA ARG A 108 6.61 -6.44 10.41
C ARG A 108 8.04 -6.80 10.03
N ALA A 109 8.97 -6.31 10.84
CA ALA A 109 10.39 -6.53 10.58
C ALA A 109 10.81 -7.98 10.76
N ASP A 110 10.07 -8.75 11.56
CA ASP A 110 10.35 -10.13 11.89
C ASP A 110 9.46 -11.12 11.13
N GLY A 111 8.62 -10.59 10.27
CA GLY A 111 7.64 -11.41 9.55
C GLY A 111 7.83 -11.47 8.05
#